data_2bdfb53981e3be6cbf2e90178b33a94b
#
_entry.id   2bdfb53981e3be6cbf2e90178b33a94b
#
_cell.length_a   1.000
_cell.length_b   1.000
_cell.length_c   1.000
_cell.angle_alpha   90.00
_cell.angle_beta   90.00
_cell.angle_gamma   90.00
#
_symmetry.space_group_name_H-M   'P 1'
#
loop_
_entity.id
_entity.type
_entity.pdbx_description
1 polymer ?
#
loop_
_entity_poly.entity_id
_entity_poly.type
_entity_poly.pdbx_seq_one_letter_code
_entity_poly.pdbx_strand_id
1 'polypeptide(L)'
;MQSSDATLSTARLSRVTDDIWVVDDAPISAAGLKLPVRMTVIRLSNGDLVLHSPVRYSPALRGELERLGMIRYLLAPNIAHWMFLSDWQRELPPATTFAARGLAARRQVRAARIRIDRELGEATPEEWRADLEAVSVNAPMFSEIELFDKRSRTLILTDLVQNLDPNDLSAPNEAAANLLGISKPNGMAPVYLRLLLRLGGGSVRSAAERLIRLSPERVIFAHGDWFEAEGTERLRRSLHWLLPAARSGSEPRQMTGTRVVITGASSGIGRAAALAFAGKGASVVLAARRAEVLTSLAAECEALGGRALAIPTDVTDAEAVQRLAREAEDAFGGIDVWINNAGTGVFGAYQDADIALHRRTIEVNLLGTMHGAFAVLPIFLRQNRGILINNISLGGWAPTPFAAAYTASKFGLRGFTASLRQELSARRNIHVCGVFPAMVDTPGFVHGANMSGRTLDPGPLLYQAEDVAETFVSLVRAPRDEVAVGWPARAGQFAYAMAPQITENIVGAAFRYLLSRARPAKSSEGTMIEAGPQGTSIDGGWLSRKQLPPAGVISQGLAALGIAAGVALLASAVARRAGRSGQGVGKYKQVLPRQITAARRLARNRRV
;
A
#
# COMPACT_ATOMS: atom_id res chain seq x y z
N MET A 1 -10.05 -45.27 -42.35
CA MET A 1 -11.21 -44.77 -41.56
C MET A 1 -10.60 -43.82 -40.51
N GLN A 2 -10.60 -42.54 -40.83
CA GLN A 2 -10.16 -41.48 -39.94
C GLN A 2 -11.39 -40.99 -39.21
N SER A 3 -11.45 -41.18 -37.90
CA SER A 3 -12.42 -40.52 -37.04
C SER A 3 -11.92 -39.11 -36.74
N SER A 4 -12.52 -38.13 -37.40
CA SER A 4 -12.40 -36.73 -37.06
C SER A 4 -13.18 -36.48 -35.77
N ASP A 5 -12.50 -36.43 -34.65
CA ASP A 5 -13.03 -35.78 -33.44
C ASP A 5 -13.12 -34.27 -33.71
N ALA A 6 -14.27 -33.86 -34.24
CA ALA A 6 -14.70 -32.48 -34.22
C ALA A 6 -15.03 -32.14 -32.76
N THR A 7 -14.05 -31.55 -32.06
CA THR A 7 -14.26 -30.90 -30.75
C THR A 7 -15.34 -29.84 -30.95
N LEU A 8 -16.59 -30.16 -30.53
CA LEU A 8 -17.68 -29.22 -30.47
C LEU A 8 -17.21 -27.99 -29.68
N SER A 9 -17.24 -26.81 -30.31
CA SER A 9 -16.98 -25.54 -29.67
C SER A 9 -17.97 -25.38 -28.51
N THR A 10 -17.44 -25.28 -27.29
CA THR A 10 -18.26 -25.02 -26.10
C THR A 10 -18.56 -23.53 -25.94
N ALA A 11 -18.03 -22.69 -26.84
CA ALA A 11 -18.18 -21.25 -26.81
C ALA A 11 -19.63 -20.83 -27.06
N ARG A 12 -20.23 -20.09 -26.15
CA ARG A 12 -21.61 -19.60 -26.22
C ARG A 12 -21.62 -18.08 -26.35
N LEU A 13 -22.09 -17.58 -27.49
CA LEU A 13 -22.33 -16.17 -27.75
C LEU A 13 -23.66 -15.73 -27.11
N SER A 14 -23.62 -14.66 -26.29
CA SER A 14 -24.80 -14.08 -25.64
C SER A 14 -24.79 -12.56 -25.80
N ARG A 15 -25.96 -11.97 -26.13
CA ARG A 15 -26.10 -10.52 -26.29
C ARG A 15 -26.23 -9.82 -24.95
N VAL A 16 -25.48 -8.74 -24.73
CA VAL A 16 -25.56 -7.90 -23.53
C VAL A 16 -26.30 -6.60 -23.82
N THR A 17 -25.91 -5.92 -24.91
CA THR A 17 -26.54 -4.69 -25.43
C THR A 17 -26.66 -4.78 -26.93
N ASP A 18 -27.09 -3.71 -27.60
CA ASP A 18 -27.17 -3.68 -29.07
C ASP A 18 -25.82 -3.84 -29.76
N ASP A 19 -24.74 -3.41 -29.09
CA ASP A 19 -23.40 -3.40 -29.64
C ASP A 19 -22.35 -4.16 -28.79
N ILE A 20 -22.80 -4.88 -27.75
CA ILE A 20 -21.92 -5.68 -26.91
C ILE A 20 -22.47 -7.10 -26.75
N TRP A 21 -21.59 -8.08 -26.95
CA TRP A 21 -21.84 -9.51 -26.70
C TRP A 21 -20.73 -10.08 -25.83
N VAL A 22 -21.02 -11.17 -25.14
CA VAL A 22 -20.04 -11.98 -24.42
C VAL A 22 -20.00 -13.38 -25.00
N VAL A 23 -18.81 -13.97 -25.00
CA VAL A 23 -18.58 -15.36 -25.40
C VAL A 23 -17.96 -16.07 -24.22
N ASP A 24 -18.73 -16.94 -23.57
CA ASP A 24 -18.23 -17.82 -22.52
C ASP A 24 -17.66 -19.09 -23.15
N ASP A 25 -16.50 -19.56 -22.69
CA ASP A 25 -15.80 -20.74 -23.19
C ASP A 25 -15.42 -21.68 -22.02
N ALA A 26 -15.01 -22.89 -22.35
CA ALA A 26 -14.59 -23.89 -21.37
C ALA A 26 -13.50 -23.35 -20.42
N PRO A 27 -13.62 -23.64 -19.11
CA PRO A 27 -12.68 -23.14 -18.12
C PRO A 27 -11.22 -23.52 -18.41
N ILE A 28 -10.30 -22.66 -18.03
CA ILE A 28 -8.85 -22.93 -18.02
C ILE A 28 -8.40 -23.33 -16.61
N SER A 29 -7.31 -24.11 -16.53
CA SER A 29 -6.65 -24.37 -15.26
C SER A 29 -5.55 -23.35 -15.02
N ALA A 30 -5.72 -22.48 -14.04
CA ALA A 30 -4.74 -21.50 -13.62
C ALA A 30 -4.49 -21.60 -12.10
N ALA A 31 -3.25 -21.77 -11.71
CA ALA A 31 -2.82 -21.90 -10.30
C ALA A 31 -3.60 -22.98 -9.49
N GLY A 32 -4.08 -24.04 -10.16
CA GLY A 32 -4.85 -25.12 -9.53
C GLY A 32 -6.35 -24.87 -9.44
N LEU A 33 -6.83 -23.70 -9.89
CA LEU A 33 -8.26 -23.36 -10.00
C LEU A 33 -8.74 -23.55 -11.43
N LYS A 34 -9.99 -23.98 -11.57
CA LYS A 34 -10.72 -23.92 -12.84
C LYS A 34 -11.38 -22.55 -12.94
N LEU A 35 -10.85 -21.71 -13.82
CA LEU A 35 -11.36 -20.35 -14.07
C LEU A 35 -12.20 -20.35 -15.34
N PRO A 36 -13.50 -19.97 -15.28
CA PRO A 36 -14.28 -19.67 -16.47
C PRO A 36 -13.59 -18.56 -17.26
N VAL A 37 -13.65 -18.60 -18.59
CA VAL A 37 -13.08 -17.57 -19.45
C VAL A 37 -14.14 -16.93 -20.32
N ARG A 38 -14.05 -15.62 -20.48
CA ARG A 38 -14.98 -14.82 -21.27
C ARG A 38 -14.23 -13.86 -22.17
N MET A 39 -14.67 -13.81 -23.42
CA MET A 39 -14.35 -12.75 -24.37
C MET A 39 -15.50 -11.76 -24.42
N THR A 40 -15.21 -10.47 -24.46
CA THR A 40 -16.21 -9.45 -24.77
C THR A 40 -16.04 -8.98 -26.20
N VAL A 41 -17.12 -8.96 -26.96
CA VAL A 41 -17.18 -8.49 -28.35
C VAL A 41 -17.88 -7.14 -28.37
N ILE A 42 -17.23 -6.13 -28.92
CA ILE A 42 -17.73 -4.76 -28.97
C ILE A 42 -17.82 -4.34 -30.44
N ARG A 43 -18.99 -3.88 -30.87
CA ARG A 43 -19.19 -3.30 -32.21
C ARG A 43 -19.07 -1.79 -32.14
N LEU A 44 -18.13 -1.24 -32.86
CA LEU A 44 -17.96 0.19 -33.02
C LEU A 44 -19.03 0.78 -33.96
N SER A 45 -19.21 2.10 -33.91
CA SER A 45 -20.17 2.82 -34.74
C SER A 45 -19.96 2.66 -36.26
N ASN A 46 -18.73 2.35 -36.68
CA ASN A 46 -18.38 2.06 -38.06
C ASN A 46 -18.63 0.60 -38.49
N GLY A 47 -19.15 -0.26 -37.59
CA GLY A 47 -19.41 -1.67 -37.83
C GLY A 47 -18.24 -2.63 -37.57
N ASP A 48 -17.04 -2.12 -37.22
CA ASP A 48 -15.88 -2.94 -36.87
C ASP A 48 -16.06 -3.59 -35.49
N LEU A 49 -15.57 -4.80 -35.33
CA LEU A 49 -15.56 -5.51 -34.06
C LEU A 49 -14.19 -5.44 -33.36
N VAL A 50 -14.25 -5.21 -32.04
CA VAL A 50 -13.14 -5.36 -31.11
C VAL A 50 -13.37 -6.63 -30.29
N LEU A 51 -12.45 -7.59 -30.39
CA LEU A 51 -12.46 -8.79 -29.54
C LEU A 51 -11.55 -8.54 -28.33
N HIS A 52 -12.17 -8.29 -27.19
CA HIS A 52 -11.46 -8.05 -25.93
C HIS A 52 -11.27 -9.38 -25.18
N SER A 53 -10.02 -9.74 -24.88
CA SER A 53 -9.66 -11.02 -24.25
C SER A 53 -10.15 -12.24 -25.05
N PRO A 54 -9.67 -12.46 -26.28
CA PRO A 54 -10.16 -13.53 -27.14
C PRO A 54 -10.11 -14.91 -26.48
N VAL A 55 -11.19 -15.70 -26.65
CA VAL A 55 -11.28 -17.10 -26.24
C VAL A 55 -10.74 -18.01 -27.35
N ARG A 56 -10.84 -19.34 -27.20
CA ARG A 56 -10.39 -20.30 -28.22
C ARG A 56 -11.06 -20.02 -29.54
N TYR A 57 -10.25 -20.00 -30.58
CA TYR A 57 -10.74 -19.86 -31.95
C TYR A 57 -11.52 -21.09 -32.38
N SER A 58 -12.63 -20.88 -33.07
CA SER A 58 -13.27 -21.90 -33.91
C SER A 58 -13.86 -21.25 -35.16
N PRO A 59 -13.93 -21.98 -36.32
CA PRO A 59 -14.56 -21.47 -37.52
C PRO A 59 -16.05 -21.13 -37.32
N ALA A 60 -16.73 -21.87 -36.46
CA ALA A 60 -18.15 -21.63 -36.13
C ALA A 60 -18.33 -20.29 -35.42
N LEU A 61 -17.54 -20.05 -34.36
CA LEU A 61 -17.55 -18.79 -33.62
C LEU A 61 -17.18 -17.60 -34.51
N ARG A 62 -16.16 -17.75 -35.36
CA ARG A 62 -15.80 -16.73 -36.34
C ARG A 62 -17.00 -16.38 -37.24
N GLY A 63 -17.68 -17.38 -37.81
CA GLY A 63 -18.83 -17.15 -38.67
C GLY A 63 -20.01 -16.50 -37.94
N GLU A 64 -20.19 -16.75 -36.64
CA GLU A 64 -21.17 -16.04 -35.81
C GLU A 64 -20.80 -14.55 -35.60
N LEU A 65 -19.53 -14.29 -35.33
CA LEU A 65 -19.05 -12.91 -35.11
C LEU A 65 -19.07 -12.07 -36.40
N GLU A 66 -18.69 -12.66 -37.55
CA GLU A 66 -18.70 -11.97 -38.83
C GLU A 66 -20.11 -11.56 -39.29
N ARG A 67 -21.18 -12.18 -38.75
CA ARG A 67 -22.56 -11.72 -38.95
C ARG A 67 -22.88 -10.47 -38.14
N LEU A 68 -22.13 -10.17 -37.08
CA LEU A 68 -22.30 -8.98 -36.25
C LEU A 68 -21.54 -7.78 -36.80
N GLY A 69 -20.42 -8.00 -37.49
CA GLY A 69 -19.56 -6.97 -38.06
C GLY A 69 -18.21 -7.50 -38.51
N MET A 70 -17.33 -6.63 -39.00
CA MET A 70 -15.98 -7.02 -39.41
C MET A 70 -15.05 -7.14 -38.20
N ILE A 71 -14.43 -8.30 -37.99
CA ILE A 71 -13.43 -8.49 -36.94
C ILE A 71 -12.15 -7.73 -37.32
N ARG A 72 -12.01 -6.52 -36.81
CA ARG A 72 -10.90 -5.63 -37.15
C ARG A 72 -9.81 -5.61 -36.08
N TYR A 73 -10.17 -5.77 -34.80
CA TYR A 73 -9.28 -5.56 -33.69
C TYR A 73 -9.28 -6.73 -32.71
N LEU A 74 -8.10 -7.18 -32.33
CA LEU A 74 -7.86 -8.15 -31.27
C LEU A 74 -7.18 -7.42 -30.11
N LEU A 75 -7.67 -7.58 -28.88
CA LEU A 75 -7.09 -6.94 -27.72
C LEU A 75 -6.66 -7.94 -26.66
N ALA A 76 -5.36 -7.97 -26.34
CA ALA A 76 -4.82 -8.58 -25.13
C ALA A 76 -4.79 -7.55 -23.99
N PRO A 77 -5.83 -7.48 -23.16
CA PRO A 77 -6.01 -6.39 -22.20
C PRO A 77 -5.02 -6.40 -21.03
N ASN A 78 -4.38 -7.54 -20.76
CA ASN A 78 -3.35 -7.65 -19.74
C ASN A 78 -2.29 -8.71 -20.06
N ILE A 79 -1.38 -8.92 -19.12
CA ILE A 79 -0.22 -9.81 -19.27
C ILE A 79 -0.56 -11.31 -19.27
N ALA A 80 -1.80 -11.71 -18.99
CA ALA A 80 -2.26 -13.10 -18.99
C ALA A 80 -3.22 -13.42 -20.15
N HIS A 81 -3.98 -12.46 -20.65
CA HIS A 81 -5.05 -12.63 -21.62
C HIS A 81 -4.58 -12.56 -23.09
N TRP A 82 -3.55 -13.32 -23.43
CA TRP A 82 -2.98 -13.42 -24.78
C TRP A 82 -2.92 -14.87 -25.34
N MET A 83 -3.25 -15.86 -24.51
CA MET A 83 -2.99 -17.27 -24.80
C MET A 83 -3.70 -17.79 -26.06
N PHE A 84 -4.82 -17.22 -26.43
CA PHE A 84 -5.60 -17.65 -27.58
C PHE A 84 -5.42 -16.77 -28.84
N LEU A 85 -4.56 -15.74 -28.78
CA LEU A 85 -4.35 -14.81 -29.91
C LEU A 85 -3.75 -15.47 -31.14
N SER A 86 -2.85 -16.47 -30.99
CA SER A 86 -2.13 -17.06 -32.12
C SER A 86 -3.05 -17.62 -33.19
N ASP A 87 -4.11 -18.29 -32.80
CA ASP A 87 -5.04 -18.91 -33.74
C ASP A 87 -5.91 -17.85 -34.42
N TRP A 88 -6.39 -16.84 -33.68
CA TRP A 88 -7.11 -15.71 -34.26
C TRP A 88 -6.23 -14.93 -35.25
N GLN A 89 -4.98 -14.68 -34.94
CA GLN A 89 -4.03 -13.96 -35.84
C GLN A 89 -3.72 -14.73 -37.11
N ARG A 90 -3.61 -16.05 -37.01
CA ARG A 90 -3.37 -16.92 -38.17
C ARG A 90 -4.54 -16.88 -39.14
N GLU A 91 -5.77 -16.92 -38.59
CA GLU A 91 -7.00 -16.99 -39.38
C GLU A 91 -7.53 -15.61 -39.83
N LEU A 92 -7.08 -14.55 -39.14
CA LEU A 92 -7.44 -13.15 -39.43
C LEU A 92 -6.16 -12.28 -39.59
N PRO A 93 -5.32 -12.53 -40.63
CA PRO A 93 -4.07 -11.76 -40.80
C PRO A 93 -4.23 -10.24 -40.85
N PRO A 94 -5.33 -9.68 -41.41
CA PRO A 94 -5.55 -8.23 -41.47
C PRO A 94 -5.95 -7.59 -40.14
N ALA A 95 -6.37 -8.38 -39.14
CA ALA A 95 -6.79 -7.82 -37.85
C ALA A 95 -5.60 -7.19 -37.10
N THR A 96 -5.80 -5.98 -36.61
CA THR A 96 -4.80 -5.27 -35.79
C THR A 96 -4.86 -5.78 -34.34
N THR A 97 -3.71 -6.18 -33.81
CA THR A 97 -3.60 -6.64 -32.42
C THR A 97 -3.10 -5.53 -31.52
N PHE A 98 -3.94 -5.15 -30.57
CA PHE A 98 -3.59 -4.27 -29.46
C PHE A 98 -3.24 -5.07 -28.23
N ALA A 99 -2.36 -4.54 -27.39
CA ALA A 99 -1.96 -5.18 -26.13
C ALA A 99 -1.71 -4.17 -25.02
N ALA A 100 -1.88 -4.61 -23.77
CA ALA A 100 -1.42 -3.86 -22.62
C ALA A 100 0.10 -3.66 -22.63
N ARG A 101 0.55 -2.56 -22.05
CA ARG A 101 1.95 -2.17 -22.01
C ARG A 101 2.84 -3.28 -21.43
N GLY A 102 3.96 -3.53 -22.12
CA GLY A 102 4.99 -4.49 -21.69
C GLY A 102 4.71 -5.95 -22.05
N LEU A 103 3.57 -6.26 -22.69
CA LEU A 103 3.25 -7.63 -23.12
C LEU A 103 4.23 -8.10 -24.18
N ALA A 104 4.58 -7.26 -25.16
CA ALA A 104 5.54 -7.56 -26.24
C ALA A 104 6.94 -7.97 -25.73
N ALA A 105 7.35 -7.44 -24.58
CA ALA A 105 8.65 -7.74 -23.98
C ALA A 105 8.71 -9.12 -23.30
N ARG A 106 7.58 -9.80 -23.09
CA ARG A 106 7.53 -11.08 -22.38
C ARG A 106 8.10 -12.22 -23.22
N ARG A 107 9.02 -13.01 -22.62
CA ARG A 107 9.67 -14.14 -23.28
C ARG A 107 8.65 -15.16 -23.81
N GLN A 108 7.58 -15.43 -23.08
CA GLN A 108 6.53 -16.38 -23.45
C GLN A 108 5.75 -15.92 -24.69
N VAL A 109 5.42 -14.63 -24.77
CA VAL A 109 4.71 -14.02 -25.89
C VAL A 109 5.57 -14.07 -27.16
N ARG A 110 6.86 -13.71 -27.02
CA ARG A 110 7.83 -13.82 -28.12
C ARG A 110 8.04 -15.27 -28.58
N ALA A 111 8.13 -16.21 -27.64
CA ALA A 111 8.25 -17.63 -27.95
C ALA A 111 7.01 -18.19 -28.68
N ALA A 112 5.83 -17.70 -28.34
CA ALA A 112 4.57 -18.04 -29.01
C ALA A 112 4.38 -17.29 -30.35
N ARG A 113 5.32 -16.41 -30.74
CA ARG A 113 5.28 -15.59 -31.97
C ARG A 113 4.01 -14.76 -32.11
N ILE A 114 3.45 -14.28 -30.97
CA ILE A 114 2.29 -13.40 -30.99
C ILE A 114 2.71 -12.06 -31.57
N ARG A 115 2.00 -11.62 -32.62
CA ARG A 115 2.16 -10.31 -33.22
C ARG A 115 1.44 -9.27 -32.36
N ILE A 116 2.14 -8.24 -31.93
CA ILE A 116 1.57 -7.08 -31.26
C ILE A 116 1.86 -5.88 -32.14
N ASP A 117 0.80 -5.33 -32.74
CA ASP A 117 0.92 -4.22 -33.68
C ASP A 117 1.00 -2.88 -32.94
N ARG A 118 0.26 -2.75 -31.81
CA ARG A 118 0.25 -1.54 -30.99
C ARG A 118 0.10 -1.86 -29.51
N GLU A 119 0.89 -1.20 -28.68
CA GLU A 119 0.67 -1.20 -27.23
C GLU A 119 -0.25 -0.04 -26.84
N LEU A 120 -1.25 -0.33 -26.01
CA LEU A 120 -2.14 0.70 -25.45
C LEU A 120 -1.49 1.36 -24.24
N GLY A 121 -1.50 2.69 -24.25
CA GLY A 121 -1.10 3.55 -23.15
C GLY A 121 -2.31 4.17 -22.45
N GLU A 122 -2.15 5.43 -22.01
CA GLU A 122 -3.22 6.16 -21.33
C GLU A 122 -4.26 6.76 -22.29
N ALA A 123 -3.93 6.87 -23.57
CA ALA A 123 -4.79 7.45 -24.58
C ALA A 123 -5.58 6.37 -25.33
N THR A 124 -6.88 6.58 -25.49
CA THR A 124 -7.73 5.78 -26.34
C THR A 124 -7.31 5.94 -27.80
N PRO A 125 -7.14 4.85 -28.59
CA PRO A 125 -6.89 4.93 -30.02
C PRO A 125 -7.91 5.83 -30.73
N GLU A 126 -7.46 6.57 -31.74
CA GLU A 126 -8.31 7.52 -32.44
C GLU A 126 -9.51 6.82 -33.08
N GLU A 127 -9.30 5.66 -33.65
CA GLU A 127 -10.30 4.82 -34.28
C GLU A 127 -11.39 4.30 -33.31
N TRP A 128 -11.15 4.31 -32.00
CA TRP A 128 -12.10 3.90 -30.96
C TRP A 128 -12.69 5.06 -30.18
N ARG A 129 -12.11 6.26 -30.30
CA ARG A 129 -12.40 7.41 -29.43
C ARG A 129 -13.85 7.88 -29.48
N ALA A 130 -14.54 7.66 -30.60
CA ALA A 130 -15.95 7.99 -30.72
C ALA A 130 -16.83 7.14 -29.79
N ASP A 131 -16.54 5.86 -29.68
CA ASP A 131 -17.36 4.86 -29.00
C ASP A 131 -16.84 4.48 -27.61
N LEU A 132 -15.52 4.37 -27.46
CA LEU A 132 -14.87 3.84 -26.28
C LEU A 132 -14.01 4.88 -25.56
N GLU A 133 -13.83 4.66 -24.26
CA GLU A 133 -12.78 5.27 -23.45
C GLU A 133 -11.90 4.18 -22.84
N ALA A 134 -10.58 4.24 -23.05
CA ALA A 134 -9.62 3.34 -22.47
C ALA A 134 -9.03 3.92 -21.17
N VAL A 135 -8.94 3.09 -20.14
CA VAL A 135 -8.30 3.43 -18.87
C VAL A 135 -7.23 2.40 -18.58
N SER A 136 -5.98 2.84 -18.42
CA SER A 136 -4.88 1.95 -18.08
C SER A 136 -4.71 1.84 -16.56
N VAL A 137 -4.69 0.62 -16.05
CA VAL A 137 -4.35 0.31 -14.65
C VAL A 137 -2.92 -0.24 -14.63
N ASN A 138 -1.97 0.60 -14.22
CA ASN A 138 -0.55 0.29 -14.27
C ASN A 138 0.05 0.14 -12.88
N ALA A 139 0.61 -1.03 -12.60
CA ALA A 139 1.39 -1.33 -11.41
C ALA A 139 2.73 -1.97 -11.79
N PRO A 140 3.73 -2.05 -10.90
CA PRO A 140 4.93 -2.81 -11.16
C PRO A 140 4.61 -4.25 -11.57
N MET A 141 5.12 -4.68 -12.72
CA MET A 141 4.92 -6.02 -13.31
C MET A 141 3.47 -6.36 -13.75
N PHE A 142 2.53 -5.44 -13.65
CA PHE A 142 1.14 -5.64 -14.09
C PHE A 142 0.62 -4.40 -14.81
N SER A 143 -0.02 -4.62 -15.95
CA SER A 143 -0.76 -3.60 -16.69
C SER A 143 -2.03 -4.23 -17.23
N GLU A 144 -3.16 -3.54 -17.04
CA GLU A 144 -4.46 -3.94 -17.58
C GLU A 144 -5.11 -2.72 -18.23
N ILE A 145 -5.80 -2.97 -19.35
CA ILE A 145 -6.54 -1.96 -20.10
C ILE A 145 -8.02 -2.24 -19.92
N GLU A 146 -8.71 -1.30 -19.33
CA GLU A 146 -10.14 -1.29 -19.15
C GLU A 146 -10.79 -0.48 -20.27
N LEU A 147 -11.89 -0.97 -20.82
CA LEU A 147 -12.65 -0.26 -21.85
C LEU A 147 -14.01 0.15 -21.31
N PHE A 148 -14.40 1.38 -21.57
CA PHE A 148 -15.74 1.88 -21.26
C PHE A 148 -16.48 2.21 -22.56
N ASP A 149 -17.55 1.50 -22.83
CA ASP A 149 -18.47 1.82 -23.93
C ASP A 149 -19.37 2.96 -23.52
N LYS A 150 -19.25 4.08 -24.26
CA LYS A 150 -19.92 5.35 -23.93
C LYS A 150 -21.42 5.29 -24.17
N ARG A 151 -21.87 4.52 -25.16
CA ARG A 151 -23.28 4.44 -25.55
C ARG A 151 -24.10 3.65 -24.53
N SER A 152 -23.65 2.46 -24.21
CA SER A 152 -24.35 1.57 -23.28
C SER A 152 -23.92 1.75 -21.82
N ARG A 153 -22.94 2.63 -21.55
CA ARG A 153 -22.31 2.83 -20.22
C ARG A 153 -21.84 1.52 -19.60
N THR A 154 -21.27 0.66 -20.44
CA THR A 154 -20.76 -0.65 -20.01
C THR A 154 -19.24 -0.58 -19.85
N LEU A 155 -18.74 -0.94 -18.67
CA LEU A 155 -17.31 -1.07 -18.37
C LEU A 155 -16.88 -2.52 -18.59
N ILE A 156 -15.77 -2.71 -19.29
CA ILE A 156 -15.19 -4.02 -19.61
C ILE A 156 -13.83 -4.12 -18.95
N LEU A 157 -13.66 -5.05 -18.04
CA LEU A 157 -12.48 -5.38 -17.25
C LEU A 157 -11.99 -6.79 -17.58
N THR A 158 -10.85 -7.19 -16.99
CA THR A 158 -10.38 -8.59 -17.01
C THR A 158 -10.16 -9.14 -15.59
N ASP A 159 -8.97 -8.91 -15.03
CA ASP A 159 -8.55 -9.48 -13.74
C ASP A 159 -8.71 -8.54 -12.56
N LEU A 160 -8.97 -7.25 -12.82
CA LEU A 160 -9.20 -6.25 -11.76
C LEU A 160 -10.39 -6.61 -10.87
N VAL A 161 -11.36 -7.36 -11.43
CA VAL A 161 -12.49 -7.96 -10.70
C VAL A 161 -12.72 -9.39 -11.20
N GLN A 162 -12.79 -10.34 -10.27
CA GLN A 162 -13.22 -11.73 -10.51
C GLN A 162 -14.34 -12.06 -9.52
N ASN A 163 -15.40 -12.77 -9.94
CA ASN A 163 -16.60 -13.00 -9.12
C ASN A 163 -17.18 -14.38 -9.37
N LEU A 164 -16.48 -15.41 -8.87
CA LEU A 164 -16.84 -16.80 -9.10
C LEU A 164 -18.06 -17.22 -8.27
N ASP A 165 -18.96 -18.00 -8.86
CA ASP A 165 -20.07 -18.61 -8.13
C ASP A 165 -19.55 -19.82 -7.33
N PRO A 166 -19.68 -19.84 -5.99
CA PRO A 166 -19.27 -20.99 -5.18
C PRO A 166 -19.99 -22.29 -5.58
N ASN A 167 -21.23 -22.19 -6.08
CA ASN A 167 -22.01 -23.37 -6.48
C ASN A 167 -21.47 -24.08 -7.73
N ASP A 168 -20.70 -23.36 -8.56
CA ASP A 168 -20.07 -23.91 -9.77
C ASP A 168 -18.67 -24.50 -9.49
N LEU A 169 -18.22 -24.42 -8.23
CA LEU A 169 -16.88 -24.85 -7.83
C LEU A 169 -16.92 -26.16 -7.03
N SER A 170 -15.88 -26.99 -7.20
CA SER A 170 -15.63 -28.09 -6.27
C SER A 170 -15.19 -27.54 -4.89
N ALA A 171 -15.47 -28.26 -3.80
CA ALA A 171 -15.15 -27.80 -2.44
C ALA A 171 -13.71 -27.29 -2.24
N PRO A 172 -12.64 -27.90 -2.79
CA PRO A 172 -11.30 -27.34 -2.73
C PRO A 172 -11.15 -26.02 -3.49
N ASN A 173 -11.84 -25.86 -4.62
CA ASN A 173 -11.79 -24.64 -5.43
C ASN A 173 -12.60 -23.50 -4.79
N GLU A 174 -13.72 -23.83 -4.14
CA GLU A 174 -14.50 -22.88 -3.36
C GLU A 174 -13.68 -22.32 -2.19
N ALA A 175 -13.05 -23.18 -1.41
CA ALA A 175 -12.17 -22.76 -0.32
C ALA A 175 -11.02 -21.85 -0.82
N ALA A 176 -10.43 -22.19 -1.97
CA ALA A 176 -9.38 -21.38 -2.60
C ALA A 176 -9.92 -20.04 -3.13
N ALA A 177 -11.09 -20.00 -3.76
CA ALA A 177 -11.73 -18.78 -4.24
C ALA A 177 -12.09 -17.83 -3.09
N ASN A 178 -12.61 -18.37 -1.98
CA ASN A 178 -12.88 -17.62 -0.75
C ASN A 178 -11.62 -17.03 -0.13
N LEU A 179 -10.54 -17.83 -0.04
CA LEU A 179 -9.24 -17.36 0.46
C LEU A 179 -8.64 -16.25 -0.43
N LEU A 180 -8.81 -16.36 -1.74
CA LEU A 180 -8.36 -15.35 -2.70
C LEU A 180 -9.27 -14.11 -2.73
N GLY A 181 -10.49 -14.18 -2.19
CA GLY A 181 -11.45 -13.08 -2.16
C GLY A 181 -12.10 -12.82 -3.52
N ILE A 182 -12.29 -13.87 -4.35
CA ILE A 182 -12.84 -13.78 -5.71
C ILE A 182 -14.23 -14.42 -5.83
N SER A 183 -14.87 -14.72 -4.70
CA SER A 183 -16.20 -15.34 -4.66
C SER A 183 -17.32 -14.30 -4.63
N LYS A 184 -18.49 -14.66 -5.18
CA LYS A 184 -19.73 -13.90 -5.02
C LYS A 184 -20.08 -13.66 -3.55
N PRO A 185 -20.85 -12.58 -3.23
CA PRO A 185 -21.44 -11.58 -4.17
C PRO A 185 -20.50 -10.38 -4.42
N ASN A 186 -19.39 -10.26 -3.71
CA ASN A 186 -18.50 -9.11 -3.69
C ASN A 186 -17.11 -9.49 -4.21
N GLY A 187 -17.04 -10.10 -5.39
CA GLY A 187 -15.80 -10.46 -6.03
C GLY A 187 -14.84 -9.26 -6.18
N MET A 188 -13.56 -9.55 -6.09
CA MET A 188 -12.47 -8.57 -6.16
C MET A 188 -11.32 -9.13 -7.00
N ALA A 189 -10.28 -8.36 -7.23
CA ALA A 189 -9.02 -8.90 -7.69
C ALA A 189 -8.50 -9.97 -6.69
N PRO A 190 -7.87 -11.07 -7.14
CA PRO A 190 -7.25 -12.05 -6.26
C PRO A 190 -6.25 -11.38 -5.29
N VAL A 191 -6.11 -11.91 -4.07
CA VAL A 191 -5.30 -11.29 -3.01
C VAL A 191 -3.86 -10.96 -3.46
N TYR A 192 -3.22 -11.82 -4.25
CA TYR A 192 -1.89 -11.58 -4.79
C TYR A 192 -1.88 -10.40 -5.77
N LEU A 193 -2.91 -10.25 -6.61
CA LEU A 193 -3.03 -9.14 -7.54
C LEU A 193 -3.37 -7.84 -6.79
N ARG A 194 -4.20 -7.89 -5.74
CA ARG A 194 -4.45 -6.73 -4.86
C ARG A 194 -3.17 -6.21 -4.22
N LEU A 195 -2.26 -7.11 -3.81
CA LEU A 195 -0.95 -6.73 -3.29
C LEU A 195 -0.10 -6.04 -4.37
N LEU A 196 -0.03 -6.60 -5.58
CA LEU A 196 0.69 -5.99 -6.71
C LEU A 196 0.11 -4.62 -7.08
N LEU A 197 -1.21 -4.50 -7.19
CA LEU A 197 -1.88 -3.24 -7.55
C LEU A 197 -1.67 -2.14 -6.50
N ARG A 198 -1.61 -2.49 -5.20
CA ARG A 198 -1.24 -1.54 -4.15
C ARG A 198 0.17 -0.96 -4.32
N LEU A 199 1.08 -1.71 -4.95
CA LEU A 199 2.43 -1.22 -5.27
C LEU A 199 2.43 -0.12 -6.35
N GLY A 200 1.38 -0.02 -7.16
CA GLY A 200 1.19 1.06 -8.11
C GLY A 200 0.78 2.40 -7.47
N GLY A 201 0.49 2.39 -6.17
CA GLY A 201 0.26 3.61 -5.37
C GLY A 201 -0.82 4.53 -5.93
N GLY A 202 -0.46 5.81 -6.06
CA GLY A 202 -1.37 6.87 -6.52
C GLY A 202 -1.91 6.65 -7.94
N SER A 203 -1.13 6.08 -8.87
CA SER A 203 -1.57 5.90 -10.25
C SER A 203 -2.70 4.87 -10.38
N VAL A 204 -2.58 3.73 -9.68
CA VAL A 204 -3.64 2.70 -9.64
C VAL A 204 -4.89 3.24 -8.94
N ARG A 205 -4.71 4.00 -7.86
CA ARG A 205 -5.84 4.66 -7.18
C ARG A 205 -6.56 5.63 -8.09
N SER A 206 -5.83 6.50 -8.79
CA SER A 206 -6.41 7.47 -9.74
C SER A 206 -7.14 6.77 -10.88
N ALA A 207 -6.62 5.64 -11.38
CA ALA A 207 -7.30 4.83 -12.36
C ALA A 207 -8.61 4.24 -11.79
N ALA A 208 -8.59 3.64 -10.60
CA ALA A 208 -9.79 3.13 -9.94
C ALA A 208 -10.85 4.23 -9.71
N GLU A 209 -10.45 5.41 -9.26
CA GLU A 209 -11.34 6.57 -9.13
C GLU A 209 -11.90 7.02 -10.48
N ARG A 210 -11.10 6.98 -11.56
CA ARG A 210 -11.56 7.29 -12.92
C ARG A 210 -12.63 6.30 -13.36
N LEU A 211 -12.41 4.99 -13.18
CA LEU A 211 -13.39 3.94 -13.51
C LEU A 211 -14.73 4.17 -12.80
N ILE A 212 -14.71 4.57 -11.53
CA ILE A 212 -15.94 4.90 -10.77
C ILE A 212 -16.60 6.18 -11.32
N ARG A 213 -15.82 7.23 -11.69
CA ARG A 213 -16.35 8.48 -12.24
C ARG A 213 -17.04 8.29 -13.59
N LEU A 214 -16.66 7.28 -14.38
CA LEU A 214 -17.34 6.92 -15.62
C LEU A 214 -18.79 6.48 -15.36
N SER A 215 -19.13 6.16 -14.11
CA SER A 215 -20.46 5.79 -13.64
C SER A 215 -21.07 4.68 -14.49
N PRO A 216 -20.42 3.50 -14.61
CA PRO A 216 -20.94 2.41 -15.41
C PRO A 216 -22.27 1.87 -14.87
N GLU A 217 -23.20 1.55 -15.78
CA GLU A 217 -24.43 0.86 -15.45
C GLU A 217 -24.19 -0.65 -15.32
N ARG A 218 -23.29 -1.18 -16.16
CA ARG A 218 -22.90 -2.60 -16.23
C ARG A 218 -21.38 -2.73 -16.14
N VAL A 219 -20.91 -3.83 -15.57
CA VAL A 219 -19.47 -4.14 -15.52
C VAL A 219 -19.25 -5.59 -15.93
N ILE A 220 -18.62 -5.81 -17.09
CA ILE A 220 -18.25 -7.12 -17.62
C ILE A 220 -16.79 -7.40 -17.24
N PHE A 221 -16.49 -8.64 -16.85
CA PHE A 221 -15.11 -9.09 -16.61
C PHE A 221 -14.93 -10.55 -17.03
N ALA A 222 -13.68 -10.97 -17.19
CA ALA A 222 -13.32 -12.22 -17.86
C ALA A 222 -13.64 -13.47 -17.04
N HIS A 223 -13.78 -13.36 -15.70
CA HIS A 223 -13.86 -14.50 -14.80
C HIS A 223 -15.06 -14.40 -13.85
N GLY A 224 -16.07 -15.27 -14.05
CA GLY A 224 -17.25 -15.36 -13.20
C GLY A 224 -18.41 -14.46 -13.64
N ASP A 225 -19.36 -14.24 -12.72
CA ASP A 225 -20.59 -13.52 -13.00
C ASP A 225 -20.42 -12.02 -12.96
N TRP A 226 -20.60 -11.38 -14.09
CA TRP A 226 -20.48 -9.94 -14.26
C TRP A 226 -21.66 -9.16 -13.65
N PHE A 227 -21.53 -7.83 -13.53
CA PHE A 227 -22.56 -6.99 -12.92
C PHE A 227 -23.50 -6.43 -13.97
N GLU A 228 -24.70 -7.01 -14.06
CA GLU A 228 -25.74 -6.65 -15.04
C GLU A 228 -26.41 -5.31 -14.75
N ALA A 229 -26.46 -4.91 -13.48
CA ALA A 229 -27.04 -3.66 -13.00
C ALA A 229 -26.25 -3.12 -11.80
N GLU A 230 -26.55 -1.88 -11.41
CA GLU A 230 -25.87 -1.20 -10.29
C GLU A 230 -24.34 -1.19 -10.44
N GLY A 231 -23.85 -1.15 -11.68
CA GLY A 231 -22.43 -1.35 -12.00
C GLY A 231 -21.50 -0.44 -11.21
N THR A 232 -21.82 0.83 -11.07
CA THR A 232 -21.01 1.80 -10.30
C THR A 232 -20.88 1.41 -8.83
N GLU A 233 -21.99 1.05 -8.18
CA GLU A 233 -21.98 0.74 -6.75
C GLU A 233 -21.31 -0.62 -6.48
N ARG A 234 -21.58 -1.62 -7.31
CA ARG A 234 -20.93 -2.93 -7.20
C ARG A 234 -19.44 -2.83 -7.50
N LEU A 235 -19.03 -2.06 -8.51
CA LEU A 235 -17.63 -1.78 -8.79
C LEU A 235 -16.93 -1.06 -7.62
N ARG A 236 -17.60 -0.09 -6.99
CA ARG A 236 -17.07 0.59 -5.80
C ARG A 236 -16.82 -0.39 -4.65
N ARG A 237 -17.74 -1.33 -4.43
CA ARG A 237 -17.54 -2.40 -3.43
C ARG A 237 -16.36 -3.30 -3.79
N SER A 238 -16.24 -3.71 -5.05
CA SER A 238 -15.13 -4.56 -5.53
C SER A 238 -13.77 -3.86 -5.45
N LEU A 239 -13.72 -2.54 -5.61
CA LEU A 239 -12.49 -1.74 -5.58
C LEU A 239 -12.26 -1.01 -4.24
N HIS A 240 -13.08 -1.27 -3.20
CA HIS A 240 -13.00 -0.58 -1.91
C HIS A 240 -11.60 -0.59 -1.28
N TRP A 241 -10.82 -1.63 -1.52
CA TRP A 241 -9.47 -1.82 -1.03
C TRP A 241 -8.41 -0.94 -1.73
N LEU A 242 -8.75 -0.34 -2.90
CA LEU A 242 -7.94 0.66 -3.63
C LEU A 242 -8.41 2.09 -3.35
N LEU A 243 -9.71 2.23 -3.14
CA LEU A 243 -10.31 3.53 -2.94
C LEU A 243 -10.10 3.99 -1.49
N PRO A 244 -9.98 5.29 -1.24
CA PRO A 244 -10.15 5.80 0.11
C PRO A 244 -11.49 5.27 0.67
N ALA A 245 -11.53 4.91 1.95
CA ALA A 245 -12.76 4.40 2.58
C ALA A 245 -13.94 5.26 2.11
N ALA A 246 -14.97 4.61 1.56
CA ALA A 246 -16.09 5.30 0.92
C ALA A 246 -16.65 6.36 1.88
N ARG A 247 -16.50 7.61 1.51
CA ARG A 247 -17.17 8.72 2.18
C ARG A 247 -18.63 8.61 1.74
N SER A 248 -19.48 8.08 2.63
CA SER A 248 -20.91 8.31 2.53
C SER A 248 -21.12 9.81 2.29
N GLY A 249 -21.61 10.18 1.12
CA GLY A 249 -21.94 11.50 0.61
C GLY A 249 -21.64 12.68 1.53
N SER A 250 -20.40 13.14 1.54
CA SER A 250 -20.01 14.49 2.00
C SER A 250 -18.63 14.76 1.39
N GLU A 251 -18.40 15.97 0.94
CA GLU A 251 -17.11 16.57 0.59
C GLU A 251 -15.98 16.10 1.53
N PRO A 252 -14.69 16.20 1.12
CA PRO A 252 -13.60 15.91 2.04
C PRO A 252 -13.92 16.62 3.35
N ARG A 253 -14.22 15.84 4.41
CA ARG A 253 -14.49 16.42 5.74
C ARG A 253 -13.28 17.27 6.02
N GLN A 254 -13.40 18.57 5.71
CA GLN A 254 -12.52 19.58 6.24
C GLN A 254 -12.52 19.33 7.73
N MET A 255 -11.37 19.33 8.35
CA MET A 255 -11.28 19.25 9.82
C MET A 255 -11.59 20.61 10.45
N THR A 256 -12.41 21.40 9.76
CA THR A 256 -12.89 22.69 10.25
C THR A 256 -13.61 22.48 11.60
N GLY A 257 -13.18 23.20 12.60
CA GLY A 257 -13.68 23.04 13.96
C GLY A 257 -13.01 21.93 14.78
N THR A 258 -12.13 21.10 14.20
CA THR A 258 -11.32 20.15 14.96
C THR A 258 -10.14 20.86 15.63
N ARG A 259 -9.97 20.68 16.94
CA ARG A 259 -8.96 21.35 17.78
C ARG A 259 -7.89 20.36 18.16
N VAL A 260 -6.67 20.59 17.70
CA VAL A 260 -5.56 19.63 17.80
C VAL A 260 -4.39 20.26 18.55
N VAL A 261 -3.92 19.62 19.60
CA VAL A 261 -2.68 19.98 20.30
C VAL A 261 -1.56 19.03 19.86
N ILE A 262 -0.40 19.56 19.48
CA ILE A 262 0.75 18.78 18.99
C ILE A 262 1.99 19.18 19.81
N THR A 263 2.53 18.22 20.58
CA THR A 263 3.82 18.40 21.26
C THR A 263 4.99 18.04 20.34
N GLY A 264 6.13 18.74 20.47
CA GLY A 264 7.27 18.55 19.58
C GLY A 264 6.98 19.03 18.14
N ALA A 265 6.16 20.09 18.00
CA ALA A 265 5.71 20.59 16.70
C ALA A 265 6.81 21.30 15.88
N SER A 266 7.96 21.68 16.46
CA SER A 266 8.95 22.55 15.82
C SER A 266 9.77 21.91 14.71
N SER A 267 9.66 20.59 14.48
CA SER A 267 10.41 19.87 13.44
C SER A 267 9.85 18.48 13.17
N GLY A 268 10.33 17.83 12.11
CA GLY A 268 10.05 16.42 11.80
C GLY A 268 8.57 16.10 11.72
N ILE A 269 8.18 14.98 12.34
CA ILE A 269 6.81 14.47 12.35
C ILE A 269 5.82 15.49 12.92
N GLY A 270 6.18 16.21 14.01
CA GLY A 270 5.30 17.19 14.63
C GLY A 270 5.00 18.38 13.71
N ARG A 271 6.00 18.88 12.99
CA ARG A 271 5.82 19.93 11.98
C ARG A 271 4.98 19.45 10.79
N ALA A 272 5.27 18.25 10.28
CA ALA A 272 4.46 17.64 9.21
C ALA A 272 3.00 17.48 9.63
N ALA A 273 2.75 17.03 10.87
CA ALA A 273 1.41 16.90 11.41
C ALA A 273 0.68 18.25 11.51
N ALA A 274 1.36 19.28 12.01
CA ALA A 274 0.79 20.63 12.11
C ALA A 274 0.28 21.14 10.75
N LEU A 275 1.12 21.04 9.73
CA LEU A 275 0.78 21.46 8.36
C LEU A 275 -0.32 20.58 7.75
N ALA A 276 -0.30 19.26 7.98
CA ALA A 276 -1.32 18.34 7.48
C ALA A 276 -2.71 18.61 8.09
N PHE A 277 -2.80 18.92 9.38
CA PHE A 277 -4.06 19.30 10.04
C PHE A 277 -4.53 20.70 9.61
N ALA A 278 -3.62 21.67 9.58
CA ALA A 278 -3.94 23.04 9.16
C ALA A 278 -4.43 23.09 7.71
N GLY A 279 -3.79 22.38 6.78
CA GLY A 279 -4.24 22.28 5.39
C GLY A 279 -5.60 21.61 5.21
N LYS A 280 -6.14 20.98 6.26
CA LYS A 280 -7.51 20.44 6.32
C LYS A 280 -8.49 21.34 7.11
N GLY A 281 -8.07 22.55 7.47
CA GLY A 281 -8.89 23.56 8.15
C GLY A 281 -9.02 23.37 9.66
N ALA A 282 -8.18 22.55 10.31
CA ALA A 282 -8.17 22.38 11.76
C ALA A 282 -7.61 23.61 12.49
N SER A 283 -7.97 23.77 13.76
CA SER A 283 -7.30 24.67 14.71
C SER A 283 -6.19 23.89 15.41
N VAL A 284 -4.93 24.33 15.24
CA VAL A 284 -3.75 23.62 15.76
C VAL A 284 -3.05 24.42 16.86
N VAL A 285 -2.75 23.79 17.98
CA VAL A 285 -1.89 24.33 19.04
C VAL A 285 -0.52 23.67 18.89
N LEU A 286 0.50 24.49 18.70
CA LEU A 286 1.86 24.10 18.41
C LEU A 286 2.71 24.22 19.68
N ALA A 287 3.15 23.10 20.23
CA ALA A 287 3.94 23.10 21.46
C ALA A 287 5.35 22.54 21.26
N ALA A 288 6.36 23.32 21.62
CA ALA A 288 7.78 22.93 21.67
C ALA A 288 8.55 24.00 22.44
N ARG A 289 9.87 23.77 22.68
CA ARG A 289 10.71 24.73 23.42
C ARG A 289 11.08 26.00 22.63
N ARG A 290 11.08 25.94 21.29
CA ARG A 290 11.58 27.00 20.38
C ARG A 290 10.45 27.95 19.95
N ALA A 291 10.28 29.07 20.68
CA ALA A 291 9.20 30.03 20.46
C ALA A 291 9.17 30.60 19.03
N GLU A 292 10.31 31.08 18.52
CA GLU A 292 10.40 31.70 17.20
C GLU A 292 10.02 30.72 16.06
N VAL A 293 10.45 29.44 16.18
CA VAL A 293 10.11 28.40 15.22
C VAL A 293 8.61 28.09 15.23
N LEU A 294 8.01 28.08 16.42
CA LEU A 294 6.56 27.87 16.54
C LEU A 294 5.76 29.04 15.95
N THR A 295 6.21 30.27 16.12
CA THR A 295 5.58 31.47 15.55
C THR A 295 5.62 31.42 14.02
N SER A 296 6.78 31.06 13.43
CA SER A 296 6.87 30.86 11.98
C SER A 296 5.95 29.75 11.47
N LEU A 297 5.92 28.61 12.18
CA LEU A 297 5.06 27.49 11.83
C LEU A 297 3.57 27.83 11.95
N ALA A 298 3.20 28.66 12.92
CA ALA A 298 1.82 29.13 13.06
C ALA A 298 1.38 29.93 11.83
N ALA A 299 2.23 30.85 11.36
CA ALA A 299 1.96 31.60 10.14
C ALA A 299 1.82 30.70 8.90
N GLU A 300 2.66 29.65 8.79
CA GLU A 300 2.54 28.66 7.71
C GLU A 300 1.21 27.86 7.79
N CYS A 301 0.79 27.48 8.98
CA CYS A 301 -0.48 26.80 9.19
C CYS A 301 -1.68 27.68 8.82
N GLU A 302 -1.63 28.97 9.14
CA GLU A 302 -2.67 29.94 8.79
C GLU A 302 -2.72 30.19 7.28
N ALA A 303 -1.55 30.25 6.61
CA ALA A 303 -1.48 30.35 5.14
C ALA A 303 -2.11 29.14 4.42
N LEU A 304 -2.17 27.99 5.09
CA LEU A 304 -2.84 26.78 4.58
C LEU A 304 -4.36 26.74 4.88
N GLY A 305 -4.91 27.76 5.55
CA GLY A 305 -6.33 27.87 5.87
C GLY A 305 -6.74 27.29 7.23
N GLY A 306 -5.81 26.87 8.07
CA GLY A 306 -6.03 26.51 9.47
C GLY A 306 -6.04 27.76 10.39
N ARG A 307 -6.31 27.51 11.68
CA ARG A 307 -6.01 28.45 12.76
C ARG A 307 -4.86 27.88 13.57
N ALA A 308 -3.90 28.71 14.00
CA ALA A 308 -2.75 28.22 14.73
C ALA A 308 -2.47 29.06 15.99
N LEU A 309 -2.02 28.39 17.04
CA LEU A 309 -1.58 29.02 18.29
C LEU A 309 -0.23 28.41 18.71
N ALA A 310 0.78 29.24 18.85
CA ALA A 310 2.12 28.84 19.29
C ALA A 310 2.23 29.01 20.82
N ILE A 311 2.54 27.91 21.54
CA ILE A 311 2.73 27.92 23.01
C ILE A 311 4.07 27.26 23.34
N PRO A 312 5.10 28.04 23.68
CA PRO A 312 6.39 27.49 24.10
C PRO A 312 6.25 26.62 25.35
N THR A 313 6.63 25.33 25.21
CA THR A 313 6.41 24.33 26.26
C THR A 313 7.55 23.32 26.30
N ASP A 314 8.18 23.09 27.47
CA ASP A 314 8.99 21.91 27.74
C ASP A 314 8.07 20.82 28.33
N VAL A 315 7.97 19.69 27.63
CA VAL A 315 7.10 18.58 28.07
C VAL A 315 7.55 17.91 29.37
N THR A 316 8.79 18.16 29.81
CA THR A 316 9.30 17.62 31.09
C THR A 316 8.84 18.44 32.31
N ASP A 317 8.33 19.65 32.08
CA ASP A 317 7.65 20.46 33.10
C ASP A 317 6.15 20.17 33.09
N ALA A 318 5.66 19.45 34.11
CA ALA A 318 4.27 19.06 34.22
C ALA A 318 3.32 20.26 34.32
N GLU A 319 3.74 21.33 34.98
CA GLU A 319 2.93 22.55 35.14
C GLU A 319 2.83 23.30 33.79
N ALA A 320 3.93 23.38 33.03
CA ALA A 320 3.93 23.96 31.70
C ALA A 320 2.98 23.21 30.76
N VAL A 321 2.95 21.86 30.82
CA VAL A 321 2.02 21.06 30.01
C VAL A 321 0.57 21.26 30.45
N GLN A 322 0.30 21.43 31.74
CA GLN A 322 -1.05 21.75 32.21
C GLN A 322 -1.47 23.17 31.77
N ARG A 323 -0.55 24.17 31.82
CA ARG A 323 -0.80 25.50 31.25
C ARG A 323 -1.12 25.40 29.74
N LEU A 324 -0.33 24.65 28.96
CA LEU A 324 -0.59 24.39 27.55
C LEU A 324 -2.03 23.90 27.32
N ALA A 325 -2.50 22.93 28.12
CA ALA A 325 -3.85 22.39 27.96
C ALA A 325 -4.94 23.44 28.27
N ARG A 326 -4.77 24.24 29.31
CA ARG A 326 -5.70 25.33 29.65
C ARG A 326 -5.74 26.40 28.57
N GLU A 327 -4.58 26.91 28.15
CA GLU A 327 -4.50 27.93 27.10
C GLU A 327 -5.09 27.44 25.76
N ALA A 328 -4.90 26.17 25.44
CA ALA A 328 -5.50 25.56 24.25
C ALA A 328 -7.04 25.45 24.37
N GLU A 329 -7.55 25.06 25.54
CA GLU A 329 -8.99 25.00 25.83
C GLU A 329 -9.63 26.37 25.76
N ASP A 330 -9.00 27.39 26.40
CA ASP A 330 -9.48 28.76 26.42
C ASP A 330 -9.50 29.39 25.01
N ALA A 331 -8.45 29.20 24.24
CA ALA A 331 -8.33 29.78 22.89
C ALA A 331 -9.33 29.21 21.88
N PHE A 332 -9.66 27.92 21.97
CA PHE A 332 -10.46 27.23 20.97
C PHE A 332 -11.75 26.61 21.52
N GLY A 333 -12.06 26.77 22.81
CA GLY A 333 -13.27 26.28 23.44
C GLY A 333 -13.26 24.75 23.68
N GLY A 334 -12.06 24.16 23.79
CA GLY A 334 -11.87 22.74 24.08
C GLY A 334 -10.77 22.10 23.23
N ILE A 335 -10.56 20.78 23.39
CA ILE A 335 -9.55 20.00 22.68
C ILE A 335 -10.22 18.71 22.17
N ASP A 336 -10.10 18.41 20.88
CA ASP A 336 -10.62 17.16 20.29
C ASP A 336 -9.53 16.11 20.14
N VAL A 337 -8.29 16.53 19.88
CA VAL A 337 -7.15 15.65 19.65
C VAL A 337 -5.92 16.18 20.41
N TRP A 338 -5.26 15.28 21.11
CA TRP A 338 -3.97 15.56 21.71
C TRP A 338 -2.92 14.59 21.19
N ILE A 339 -1.84 15.11 20.59
CA ILE A 339 -0.76 14.31 19.99
C ILE A 339 0.52 14.48 20.82
N ASN A 340 0.84 13.47 21.60
CA ASN A 340 2.14 13.36 22.25
C ASN A 340 3.17 12.87 21.23
N ASN A 341 3.93 13.81 20.67
CA ASN A 341 4.93 13.51 19.64
C ASN A 341 6.35 13.93 20.06
N ALA A 342 6.51 14.80 21.04
CA ALA A 342 7.84 15.17 21.54
C ALA A 342 8.66 13.93 21.92
N GLY A 343 9.91 13.88 21.45
CA GLY A 343 10.77 12.73 21.70
C GLY A 343 12.23 13.01 21.36
N THR A 344 13.14 12.29 22.02
CA THR A 344 14.59 12.36 21.84
C THR A 344 15.23 11.01 22.15
N GLY A 345 16.54 10.87 21.95
CA GLY A 345 17.25 9.63 22.26
C GLY A 345 18.75 9.81 22.42
N VAL A 346 19.38 8.86 23.10
CA VAL A 346 20.84 8.73 23.22
C VAL A 346 21.29 7.49 22.48
N PHE A 347 22.26 7.64 21.59
CA PHE A 347 22.87 6.57 20.81
C PHE A 347 24.34 6.42 21.16
N GLY A 348 24.76 5.20 21.51
CA GLY A 348 26.10 4.84 21.92
C GLY A 348 26.08 3.69 22.92
N ALA A 349 27.24 3.17 23.32
CA ALA A 349 27.30 2.22 24.42
C ALA A 349 26.81 2.89 25.71
N TYR A 350 26.05 2.16 26.52
CA TYR A 350 25.32 2.75 27.66
C TYR A 350 26.21 3.51 28.61
N GLN A 351 27.39 2.95 28.92
CA GLN A 351 28.36 3.54 29.82
C GLN A 351 29.13 4.74 29.25
N ASP A 352 29.07 4.97 27.95
CA ASP A 352 29.81 6.06 27.28
C ASP A 352 29.01 7.39 27.28
N ALA A 353 27.77 7.37 27.72
CA ALA A 353 26.90 8.53 27.83
C ALA A 353 26.71 8.92 29.30
N ASP A 354 26.65 10.23 29.59
CA ASP A 354 26.30 10.72 30.91
C ASP A 354 24.89 10.24 31.30
N ILE A 355 24.75 9.84 32.58
CA ILE A 355 23.46 9.37 33.12
C ILE A 355 22.35 10.42 33.00
N ALA A 356 22.71 11.71 33.00
CA ALA A 356 21.77 12.80 32.80
C ALA A 356 21.09 12.74 31.41
N LEU A 357 21.82 12.34 30.36
CA LEU A 357 21.24 12.18 29.02
C LEU A 357 20.27 11.01 28.96
N HIS A 358 20.57 9.89 29.61
CA HIS A 358 19.67 8.75 29.74
C HIS A 358 18.41 9.14 30.50
N ARG A 359 18.55 9.84 31.62
CA ARG A 359 17.45 10.38 32.43
C ARG A 359 16.59 11.33 31.59
N ARG A 360 17.19 12.27 30.86
CA ARG A 360 16.48 13.22 30.00
C ARG A 360 15.68 12.50 28.90
N THR A 361 16.20 11.40 28.36
CA THR A 361 15.48 10.58 27.40
C THR A 361 14.17 10.03 27.98
N ILE A 362 14.20 9.52 29.20
CA ILE A 362 13.01 9.05 29.92
C ILE A 362 12.04 10.20 30.23
N GLU A 363 12.57 11.31 30.73
CA GLU A 363 11.77 12.50 31.07
C GLU A 363 11.01 13.04 29.86
N VAL A 364 11.65 13.17 28.71
CA VAL A 364 11.01 13.69 27.50
C VAL A 364 10.01 12.69 26.92
N ASN A 365 10.44 11.44 26.71
CA ASN A 365 9.65 10.48 25.94
C ASN A 365 8.50 9.88 26.73
N LEU A 366 8.74 9.50 28.00
CA LEU A 366 7.77 8.79 28.82
C LEU A 366 7.03 9.76 29.75
N LEU A 367 7.76 10.48 30.61
CA LEU A 367 7.09 11.38 31.56
C LEU A 367 6.41 12.54 30.84
N GLY A 368 7.03 13.13 29.81
CA GLY A 368 6.39 14.18 29.02
C GLY A 368 5.08 13.73 28.33
N THR A 369 5.02 12.47 27.87
CA THR A 369 3.76 11.90 27.37
C THR A 369 2.73 11.69 28.47
N MET A 370 3.16 11.24 29.67
CA MET A 370 2.28 11.09 30.83
C MET A 370 1.73 12.45 31.29
N HIS A 371 2.56 13.51 31.29
CA HIS A 371 2.11 14.88 31.58
C HIS A 371 1.04 15.35 30.59
N GLY A 372 1.23 15.09 29.27
CA GLY A 372 0.26 15.42 28.24
C GLY A 372 -1.08 14.69 28.43
N ALA A 373 -1.03 13.39 28.73
CA ALA A 373 -2.22 12.62 29.02
C ALA A 373 -2.93 13.16 30.29
N PHE A 374 -2.20 13.39 31.36
CA PHE A 374 -2.72 13.93 32.61
C PHE A 374 -3.40 15.30 32.42
N ALA A 375 -2.82 16.17 31.61
CA ALA A 375 -3.36 17.51 31.35
C ALA A 375 -4.63 17.48 30.51
N VAL A 376 -4.73 16.60 29.49
CA VAL A 376 -5.88 16.62 28.56
C VAL A 376 -7.04 15.74 28.99
N LEU A 377 -6.81 14.67 29.75
CA LEU A 377 -7.87 13.73 30.14
C LEU A 377 -9.03 14.38 30.89
N PRO A 378 -8.85 15.30 31.86
CA PRO A 378 -9.95 16.01 32.49
C PRO A 378 -10.82 16.75 31.47
N ILE A 379 -10.23 17.34 30.43
CA ILE A 379 -10.94 18.04 29.35
C ILE A 379 -11.77 17.03 28.54
N PHE A 380 -11.18 15.93 28.10
CA PHE A 380 -11.89 14.88 27.38
C PHE A 380 -13.04 14.27 28.17
N LEU A 381 -12.85 14.07 29.48
CA LEU A 381 -13.90 13.54 30.35
C LEU A 381 -15.08 14.52 30.49
N ARG A 382 -14.81 15.83 30.64
CA ARG A 382 -15.86 16.85 30.66
C ARG A 382 -16.61 16.95 29.34
N GLN A 383 -15.88 16.88 28.21
CA GLN A 383 -16.43 16.89 26.84
C GLN A 383 -17.15 15.58 26.49
N ASN A 384 -16.91 14.48 27.22
CA ASN A 384 -17.29 13.10 26.90
C ASN A 384 -16.83 12.66 25.50
N ARG A 385 -15.72 13.21 25.02
CA ARG A 385 -15.06 12.86 23.74
C ARG A 385 -13.63 13.34 23.72
N GLY A 386 -12.77 12.62 22.96
CA GLY A 386 -11.41 13.03 22.71
C GLY A 386 -10.55 11.91 22.15
N ILE A 387 -9.47 12.26 21.48
CA ILE A 387 -8.53 11.30 20.91
C ILE A 387 -7.11 11.65 21.41
N LEU A 388 -6.55 10.77 22.22
CA LEU A 388 -5.15 10.84 22.65
C LEU A 388 -4.30 9.97 21.72
N ILE A 389 -3.35 10.58 21.03
CA ILE A 389 -2.43 9.89 20.13
C ILE A 389 -1.02 9.94 20.72
N ASN A 390 -0.43 8.80 21.02
CA ASN A 390 0.94 8.66 21.49
C ASN A 390 1.85 8.18 20.35
N ASN A 391 2.82 9.00 19.95
CA ASN A 391 3.83 8.65 18.95
C ASN A 391 4.94 7.82 19.60
N ILE A 392 4.81 6.50 19.52
CA ILE A 392 5.68 5.55 20.22
C ILE A 392 6.95 5.30 19.40
N SER A 393 6.97 4.40 18.51
CA SER A 393 8.03 3.92 17.58
C SER A 393 8.01 2.40 17.49
N LEU A 394 8.60 1.83 16.45
CA LEU A 394 9.04 0.43 16.41
C LEU A 394 9.79 0.02 17.69
N GLY A 395 10.60 0.95 18.27
CA GLY A 395 11.31 0.75 19.53
C GLY A 395 10.44 0.44 20.75
N GLY A 396 9.09 0.54 20.65
CA GLY A 396 8.16 0.06 21.66
C GLY A 396 7.72 -1.40 21.49
N TRP A 397 8.07 -2.03 20.35
CA TRP A 397 7.81 -3.44 20.08
C TRP A 397 9.08 -4.30 20.05
N ALA A 398 10.19 -3.74 19.58
CA ALA A 398 11.48 -4.43 19.51
C ALA A 398 12.60 -3.50 19.99
N PRO A 399 13.59 -4.01 20.76
CA PRO A 399 14.65 -3.18 21.32
C PRO A 399 15.58 -2.65 20.23
N THR A 400 16.06 -1.42 20.43
CA THR A 400 17.05 -0.77 19.57
C THR A 400 18.41 -0.87 20.22
N PRO A 401 19.39 -1.58 19.62
CA PRO A 401 20.75 -1.66 20.15
C PRO A 401 21.41 -0.29 20.26
N PHE A 402 22.26 -0.11 21.26
CA PHE A 402 22.95 1.16 21.51
C PHE A 402 22.03 2.35 21.82
N ALA A 403 20.78 2.08 22.22
CA ALA A 403 19.79 3.08 22.59
C ALA A 403 18.93 2.58 23.77
N ALA A 404 19.56 2.13 24.86
CA ALA A 404 18.89 1.44 25.96
C ALA A 404 17.83 2.32 26.65
N ALA A 405 18.14 3.57 27.00
CA ALA A 405 17.18 4.50 27.61
C ALA A 405 16.02 4.84 26.67
N TYR A 406 16.31 5.00 25.38
CA TYR A 406 15.26 5.19 24.35
C TYR A 406 14.32 3.97 24.30
N THR A 407 14.87 2.77 24.20
CA THR A 407 14.10 1.52 24.21
C THR A 407 13.24 1.43 25.47
N ALA A 408 13.81 1.62 26.65
CA ALA A 408 13.07 1.61 27.91
C ALA A 408 11.91 2.62 27.90
N SER A 409 12.13 3.85 27.43
CA SER A 409 11.10 4.87 27.33
C SER A 409 9.95 4.45 26.41
N LYS A 410 10.24 3.82 25.26
CA LYS A 410 9.25 3.44 24.26
C LYS A 410 8.46 2.17 24.65
N PHE A 411 9.10 1.21 25.32
CA PHE A 411 8.40 0.08 25.93
C PHE A 411 7.48 0.55 27.07
N GLY A 412 7.99 1.44 27.96
CA GLY A 412 7.18 2.04 29.03
C GLY A 412 6.00 2.80 28.47
N LEU A 413 6.21 3.58 27.39
CA LEU A 413 5.15 4.35 26.73
C LEU A 413 4.07 3.45 26.11
N ARG A 414 4.45 2.31 25.53
CA ARG A 414 3.48 1.31 25.03
C ARG A 414 2.66 0.74 26.17
N GLY A 415 3.30 0.33 27.27
CA GLY A 415 2.63 -0.20 28.47
C GLY A 415 1.65 0.82 29.05
N PHE A 416 2.08 2.09 29.23
CA PHE A 416 1.27 3.20 29.67
C PHE A 416 0.04 3.40 28.75
N THR A 417 0.25 3.45 27.43
CA THR A 417 -0.83 3.64 26.45
C THR A 417 -1.86 2.52 26.52
N ALA A 418 -1.43 1.27 26.68
CA ALA A 418 -2.31 0.11 26.78
C ALA A 418 -3.12 0.11 28.08
N SER A 419 -2.47 0.41 29.22
CA SER A 419 -3.13 0.51 30.53
C SER A 419 -4.18 1.61 30.54
N LEU A 420 -3.83 2.80 30.07
CA LEU A 420 -4.76 3.94 30.01
C LEU A 420 -5.99 3.64 29.12
N ARG A 421 -5.80 2.90 28.02
CA ARG A 421 -6.90 2.44 27.17
C ARG A 421 -7.87 1.52 27.92
N GLN A 422 -7.35 0.63 28.76
CA GLN A 422 -8.17 -0.25 29.59
C GLN A 422 -8.98 0.55 30.62
N GLU A 423 -8.38 1.52 31.30
CA GLU A 423 -9.07 2.40 32.25
C GLU A 423 -10.23 3.16 31.59
N LEU A 424 -10.04 3.61 30.36
CA LEU A 424 -11.02 4.39 29.60
C LEU A 424 -11.99 3.53 28.77
N SER A 425 -11.93 2.21 28.85
CA SER A 425 -12.72 1.28 28.02
C SER A 425 -14.25 1.49 28.12
N ALA A 426 -14.75 1.97 29.25
CA ALA A 426 -16.16 2.33 29.43
C ALA A 426 -16.55 3.66 28.75
N ARG A 427 -15.60 4.47 28.30
CA ARG A 427 -15.80 5.79 27.67
C ARG A 427 -15.71 5.69 26.15
N ARG A 428 -16.77 5.23 25.50
CA ARG A 428 -16.78 4.88 24.06
C ARG A 428 -16.35 5.98 23.09
N ASN A 429 -16.41 7.26 23.52
CA ASN A 429 -16.05 8.41 22.69
C ASN A 429 -14.65 8.97 23.02
N ILE A 430 -13.92 8.34 23.95
CA ILE A 430 -12.54 8.71 24.28
C ILE A 430 -11.63 7.59 23.82
N HIS A 431 -10.72 7.91 22.93
CA HIS A 431 -9.83 6.94 22.30
C HIS A 431 -8.37 7.20 22.67
N VAL A 432 -7.60 6.13 22.91
CA VAL A 432 -6.17 6.20 23.18
C VAL A 432 -5.44 5.37 22.15
N CYS A 433 -4.75 6.03 21.22
CA CYS A 433 -4.11 5.43 20.05
C CYS A 433 -2.59 5.43 20.21
N GLY A 434 -1.93 4.29 19.95
CA GLY A 434 -0.49 4.16 19.82
C GLY A 434 -0.06 4.13 18.36
N VAL A 435 0.86 5.00 17.96
CA VAL A 435 1.44 4.97 16.61
C VAL A 435 2.88 4.51 16.69
N PHE A 436 3.26 3.57 15.83
CA PHE A 436 4.56 2.89 15.83
C PHE A 436 5.28 3.10 14.49
N PRO A 437 5.90 4.25 14.28
CA PRO A 437 6.70 4.48 13.08
C PRO A 437 7.92 3.55 13.04
N ALA A 438 8.26 3.07 11.83
CA ALA A 438 9.59 2.56 11.52
C ALA A 438 10.61 3.72 11.50
N MET A 439 11.74 3.56 10.81
CA MET A 439 12.72 4.64 10.68
C MET A 439 12.16 5.75 9.78
N VAL A 440 12.16 6.99 10.27
CA VAL A 440 11.60 8.16 9.58
C VAL A 440 12.71 9.17 9.28
N ASP A 441 12.72 9.73 8.06
CA ASP A 441 13.65 10.81 7.69
C ASP A 441 13.24 12.10 8.38
N THR A 442 13.88 12.36 9.52
CA THR A 442 13.63 13.55 10.35
C THR A 442 14.92 14.12 10.91
N PRO A 443 14.92 15.37 11.36
CA PRO A 443 16.05 15.94 12.11
C PRO A 443 16.33 15.27 13.47
N GLY A 444 15.47 14.34 13.91
CA GLY A 444 15.60 13.64 15.20
C GLY A 444 16.96 12.97 15.42
N PHE A 445 17.63 12.50 14.36
CA PHE A 445 18.99 11.95 14.44
C PHE A 445 20.06 12.99 14.74
N VAL A 446 19.79 14.26 14.45
CA VAL A 446 20.69 15.38 14.77
C VAL A 446 20.36 15.96 16.15
N HIS A 447 19.09 15.91 16.56
CA HIS A 447 18.63 16.41 17.86
C HIS A 447 18.98 15.46 19.01
N GLY A 448 19.05 14.15 18.77
CA GLY A 448 19.47 13.16 19.77
C GLY A 448 20.97 13.23 20.07
N ALA A 449 21.36 12.75 21.25
CA ALA A 449 22.77 12.63 21.60
C ALA A 449 23.41 11.45 20.85
N ASN A 450 24.60 11.69 20.33
CA ASN A 450 25.42 10.66 19.69
C ASN A 450 26.73 10.49 20.47
N MET A 451 26.80 9.43 21.26
CA MET A 451 27.98 9.07 22.07
C MET A 451 28.73 7.87 21.48
N SER A 452 28.39 7.45 20.25
CA SER A 452 28.99 6.28 19.60
C SER A 452 30.39 6.49 19.06
N GLY A 453 30.88 7.75 19.00
CA GLY A 453 32.14 8.10 18.34
C GLY A 453 32.12 7.88 16.82
N ARG A 454 30.95 7.64 16.24
CA ARG A 454 30.74 7.34 14.83
C ARG A 454 29.59 8.16 14.24
N THR A 455 29.60 8.37 12.92
CA THR A 455 28.44 8.97 12.24
C THR A 455 27.25 8.02 12.30
N LEU A 456 26.11 8.52 12.78
CA LEU A 456 24.87 7.76 12.75
C LEU A 456 24.29 7.79 11.33
N ASP A 457 24.03 6.64 10.78
CA ASP A 457 23.34 6.47 9.50
C ASP A 457 22.04 5.67 9.74
N PRO A 458 20.87 6.26 9.52
CA PRO A 458 19.59 5.58 9.74
C PRO A 458 19.28 4.46 8.72
N GLY A 459 20.23 4.15 7.81
CA GLY A 459 20.04 3.10 6.82
C GLY A 459 19.20 3.53 5.60
N PRO A 460 18.84 2.58 4.72
CA PRO A 460 18.14 2.87 3.48
C PRO A 460 16.62 2.81 3.58
N LEU A 461 16.05 2.25 4.65
CA LEU A 461 14.60 2.02 4.79
C LEU A 461 13.95 3.14 5.59
N LEU A 462 13.98 4.36 5.04
CA LEU A 462 13.40 5.55 5.66
C LEU A 462 12.03 5.87 5.08
N TYR A 463 11.08 6.15 5.96
CA TYR A 463 9.76 6.69 5.63
C TYR A 463 9.78 8.22 5.73
N GLN A 464 8.81 8.87 5.10
CA GLN A 464 8.66 10.32 5.21
C GLN A 464 7.90 10.68 6.50
N ALA A 465 8.15 11.87 7.05
CA ALA A 465 7.43 12.36 8.23
C ALA A 465 5.94 12.56 7.92
N GLU A 466 5.62 12.88 6.69
CA GLU A 466 4.26 13.03 6.16
C GLU A 466 3.45 11.73 6.23
N ASP A 467 4.09 10.56 6.09
CA ASP A 467 3.40 9.25 6.23
C ASP A 467 2.87 9.06 7.65
N VAL A 468 3.61 9.55 8.66
CA VAL A 468 3.19 9.52 10.06
C VAL A 468 2.12 10.58 10.32
N ALA A 469 2.27 11.78 9.76
CA ALA A 469 1.30 12.87 9.89
C ALA A 469 -0.07 12.47 9.30
N GLU A 470 -0.12 11.88 8.12
CA GLU A 470 -1.38 11.37 7.53
C GLU A 470 -1.97 10.22 8.35
N THR A 471 -1.13 9.42 9.02
CA THR A 471 -1.61 8.42 9.97
C THR A 471 -2.32 9.08 11.14
N PHE A 472 -1.79 10.15 11.75
CA PHE A 472 -2.47 10.90 12.80
C PHE A 472 -3.82 11.46 12.30
N VAL A 473 -3.85 12.08 11.12
CA VAL A 473 -5.09 12.57 10.49
C VAL A 473 -6.10 11.42 10.29
N SER A 474 -5.65 10.24 9.87
CA SER A 474 -6.52 9.08 9.68
C SER A 474 -7.14 8.59 10.99
N LEU A 475 -6.40 8.65 12.10
CA LEU A 475 -6.86 8.26 13.45
C LEU A 475 -7.94 9.19 14.00
N VAL A 476 -7.96 10.45 13.59
CA VAL A 476 -9.06 11.37 13.97
C VAL A 476 -10.37 10.95 13.31
N ARG A 477 -10.32 10.39 12.12
CA ARG A 477 -11.49 9.92 11.37
C ARG A 477 -11.94 8.53 11.79
N ALA A 478 -10.99 7.66 12.06
CA ALA A 478 -11.20 6.27 12.44
C ALA A 478 -10.15 5.85 13.48
N PRO A 479 -10.43 6.06 14.78
CA PRO A 479 -9.51 5.69 15.85
C PRO A 479 -9.19 4.18 15.83
N ARG A 480 -7.94 3.85 16.10
CA ARG A 480 -7.43 2.46 16.20
C ARG A 480 -6.42 2.39 17.33
N ASP A 481 -6.43 1.29 18.05
CA ASP A 481 -5.60 1.09 19.24
C ASP A 481 -4.10 1.17 18.98
N GLU A 482 -3.61 0.44 17.97
CA GLU A 482 -2.19 0.41 17.61
C GLU A 482 -2.03 0.41 16.08
N VAL A 483 -1.25 1.37 15.56
CA VAL A 483 -0.99 1.53 14.13
C VAL A 483 0.49 1.57 13.85
N ALA A 484 0.98 0.65 13.02
CA ALA A 484 2.33 0.70 12.47
C ALA A 484 2.39 1.64 11.27
N VAL A 485 3.44 2.45 11.20
CA VAL A 485 3.79 3.21 9.99
C VAL A 485 5.05 2.59 9.39
N GLY A 486 4.85 1.92 8.27
CA GLY A 486 5.90 1.16 7.61
C GLY A 486 5.92 -0.34 7.99
N TRP A 487 6.20 -1.19 6.97
CA TRP A 487 6.25 -2.64 7.16
C TRP A 487 7.36 -3.11 8.12
N PRO A 488 8.54 -2.45 8.22
CA PRO A 488 9.57 -2.89 9.15
C PRO A 488 9.10 -2.85 10.60
N ALA A 489 8.17 -1.94 10.96
CA ALA A 489 7.60 -1.89 12.29
C ALA A 489 6.79 -3.15 12.62
N ARG A 490 5.95 -3.63 11.69
CA ARG A 490 5.21 -4.88 11.87
C ARG A 490 6.10 -6.12 11.81
N ALA A 491 7.08 -6.13 10.91
CA ALA A 491 8.05 -7.22 10.81
C ALA A 491 8.89 -7.34 12.09
N GLY A 492 9.37 -6.24 12.64
CA GLY A 492 10.09 -6.19 13.91
C GLY A 492 9.24 -6.65 15.10
N GLN A 493 7.97 -6.21 15.16
CA GLN A 493 7.00 -6.68 16.16
C GLN A 493 6.85 -8.20 16.12
N PHE A 494 6.60 -8.75 14.92
CA PHE A 494 6.39 -10.19 14.75
C PHE A 494 7.66 -10.99 15.06
N ALA A 495 8.81 -10.57 14.51
CA ALA A 495 10.09 -11.25 14.74
C ALA A 495 10.46 -11.29 16.22
N TYR A 496 10.30 -10.16 16.93
CA TYR A 496 10.60 -10.09 18.35
C TYR A 496 9.61 -10.90 19.21
N ALA A 497 8.33 -10.90 18.86
CA ALA A 497 7.34 -11.70 19.57
C ALA A 497 7.54 -13.21 19.41
N MET A 498 8.00 -13.67 18.22
CA MET A 498 8.19 -15.08 17.93
C MET A 498 9.54 -15.62 18.38
N ALA A 499 10.60 -14.83 18.28
CA ALA A 499 11.98 -15.27 18.55
C ALA A 499 12.83 -14.10 19.10
N PRO A 500 12.58 -13.65 20.35
CA PRO A 500 13.23 -12.46 20.90
C PRO A 500 14.76 -12.58 20.89
N GLN A 501 15.30 -13.67 21.38
CA GLN A 501 16.74 -13.88 21.50
C GLN A 501 17.46 -13.92 20.14
N ILE A 502 16.83 -14.54 19.12
CA ILE A 502 17.38 -14.57 17.76
C ILE A 502 17.34 -13.16 17.16
N THR A 503 16.25 -12.44 17.34
CA THR A 503 16.08 -11.07 16.86
C THR A 503 17.11 -10.14 17.49
N GLU A 504 17.30 -10.20 18.82
CA GLU A 504 18.31 -9.41 19.53
C GLU A 504 19.72 -9.68 19.01
N ASN A 505 20.08 -10.95 18.84
CA ASN A 505 21.41 -11.34 18.35
C ASN A 505 21.66 -10.84 16.93
N ILE A 506 20.69 -11.01 16.01
CA ILE A 506 20.81 -10.58 14.60
C ILE A 506 20.90 -9.06 14.54
N VAL A 507 19.95 -8.35 15.16
CA VAL A 507 19.89 -6.89 15.12
C VAL A 507 21.12 -6.28 15.81
N GLY A 508 21.52 -6.82 16.97
CA GLY A 508 22.73 -6.38 17.68
C GLY A 508 24.00 -6.59 16.86
N ALA A 509 24.13 -7.75 16.19
CA ALA A 509 25.28 -8.00 15.29
C ALA A 509 25.29 -7.06 14.08
N ALA A 510 24.14 -6.81 13.47
CA ALA A 510 24.01 -5.89 12.36
C ALA A 510 24.40 -4.45 12.74
N PHE A 511 23.92 -3.96 13.88
CA PHE A 511 24.28 -2.63 14.37
C PHE A 511 25.78 -2.52 14.69
N ARG A 512 26.38 -3.51 15.37
CA ARG A 512 27.85 -3.53 15.61
C ARG A 512 28.62 -3.47 14.29
N TYR A 513 28.20 -4.26 13.29
CA TYR A 513 28.82 -4.24 11.97
C TYR A 513 28.70 -2.87 11.28
N LEU A 514 27.52 -2.26 11.30
CA LEU A 514 27.30 -0.94 10.70
C LEU A 514 28.14 0.14 11.40
N LEU A 515 28.16 0.16 12.74
CA LEU A 515 28.97 1.10 13.51
C LEU A 515 30.47 0.91 13.26
N SER A 516 30.97 -0.32 13.13
CA SER A 516 32.40 -0.58 12.83
C SER A 516 32.83 -0.01 11.47
N ARG A 517 31.90 0.11 10.52
CA ARG A 517 32.12 0.65 9.17
C ARG A 517 31.83 2.16 9.05
N ALA A 518 31.15 2.73 10.03
CA ALA A 518 30.79 4.14 10.03
C ALA A 518 32.03 5.04 10.24
N ARG A 519 32.02 6.23 9.64
CA ARG A 519 33.08 7.21 9.77
C ARG A 519 33.21 7.68 11.24
N PRO A 520 34.42 7.97 11.74
CA PRO A 520 34.59 8.60 13.03
C PRO A 520 33.81 9.92 13.10
N ALA A 521 33.20 10.20 14.24
CA ALA A 521 32.52 11.45 14.54
C ALA A 521 32.77 11.84 16.00
N LYS A 522 32.75 13.13 16.29
CA LYS A 522 32.81 13.61 17.68
C LYS A 522 31.51 13.29 18.40
N SER A 523 31.59 12.98 19.68
CA SER A 523 30.40 12.87 20.54
C SER A 523 29.68 14.22 20.62
N SER A 524 28.36 14.17 20.67
CA SER A 524 27.48 15.32 20.69
C SER A 524 26.24 15.03 21.54
N GLU A 525 25.85 15.93 22.40
CA GLU A 525 24.59 15.87 23.16
C GLU A 525 23.39 16.30 22.33
N GLY A 526 23.61 16.74 21.08
CA GLY A 526 22.56 17.26 20.23
C GLY A 526 21.86 18.48 20.83
N THR A 527 20.52 18.43 20.83
CA THR A 527 19.69 19.49 21.44
C THR A 527 18.87 18.96 22.62
N MET A 528 19.38 17.93 23.32
CA MET A 528 18.64 17.26 24.38
C MET A 528 18.42 18.16 25.59
N ILE A 529 19.45 18.86 26.03
CA ILE A 529 19.42 19.76 27.20
C ILE A 529 18.94 21.13 26.74
N GLU A 530 19.68 21.76 25.84
CA GLU A 530 19.37 23.10 25.34
C GLU A 530 18.75 23.04 23.93
N ALA A 531 17.78 23.89 23.67
CA ALA A 531 17.18 24.00 22.36
C ALA A 531 18.11 24.76 21.39
N GLY A 532 18.60 24.07 20.37
CA GLY A 532 19.45 24.71 19.34
C GLY A 532 18.63 25.28 18.17
N PRO A 533 19.18 26.21 17.40
CA PRO A 533 18.51 26.84 16.27
C PRO A 533 18.34 25.90 15.05
N GLN A 534 19.11 24.82 14.99
CA GLN A 534 19.19 23.94 13.85
C GLN A 534 18.07 22.89 13.83
N GLY A 535 17.82 22.27 12.65
CA GLY A 535 16.91 21.16 12.50
C GLY A 535 15.44 21.53 12.67
N THR A 536 14.97 22.55 11.95
CA THR A 536 13.58 23.00 11.95
C THR A 536 12.76 22.42 10.79
N SER A 537 13.41 21.71 9.85
CA SER A 537 12.77 21.07 8.69
C SER A 537 11.86 19.90 9.06
N ILE A 538 11.05 19.49 8.11
CA ILE A 538 10.26 18.26 8.19
C ILE A 538 11.17 17.05 8.05
N ASP A 539 12.02 17.05 7.01
CA ASP A 539 12.96 15.98 6.73
C ASP A 539 14.34 16.21 7.37
N GLY A 540 15.10 15.13 7.54
CA GLY A 540 16.50 15.16 7.97
C GLY A 540 17.48 15.27 6.80
N GLY A 541 16.97 15.28 5.57
CA GLY A 541 17.73 15.30 4.33
C GLY A 541 18.50 14.00 4.05
N TRP A 542 18.13 12.89 4.69
CA TRP A 542 18.82 11.61 4.53
C TRP A 542 18.50 10.96 3.20
N LEU A 543 17.22 10.97 2.78
CA LEU A 543 16.77 10.42 1.50
C LEU A 543 17.40 11.22 0.34
N SER A 544 17.39 12.55 0.42
CA SER A 544 17.96 13.43 -0.61
C SER A 544 19.47 13.23 -0.76
N ARG A 545 20.21 13.21 0.37
CA ARG A 545 21.68 12.98 0.37
C ARG A 545 22.09 11.63 -0.19
N LYS A 546 21.26 10.60 0.02
CA LYS A 546 21.52 9.24 -0.46
C LYS A 546 20.94 8.97 -1.85
N GLN A 547 20.19 9.91 -2.41
CA GLN A 547 19.44 9.74 -3.67
C GLN A 547 18.55 8.48 -3.66
N LEU A 548 17.97 8.17 -2.49
CA LEU A 548 17.11 7.01 -2.30
C LEU A 548 15.64 7.43 -2.36
N PRO A 549 14.78 6.61 -2.97
CA PRO A 549 13.34 6.79 -2.82
C PRO A 549 12.90 6.45 -1.39
N PRO A 550 11.79 7.01 -0.89
CA PRO A 550 11.24 6.64 0.41
C PRO A 550 11.04 5.13 0.56
N ALA A 551 11.20 4.60 1.76
CA ALA A 551 11.09 3.16 2.04
C ALA A 551 9.70 2.58 1.69
N GLY A 552 8.65 3.39 1.68
CA GLY A 552 7.35 3.03 1.13
C GLY A 552 7.43 2.53 -0.31
N VAL A 553 8.25 3.16 -1.15
CA VAL A 553 8.49 2.76 -2.55
C VAL A 553 9.40 1.54 -2.63
N ILE A 554 10.48 1.48 -1.82
CA ILE A 554 11.42 0.34 -1.78
C ILE A 554 10.72 -0.92 -1.24
N SER A 555 9.93 -0.79 -0.18
CA SER A 555 9.22 -1.91 0.43
C SER A 555 8.19 -2.52 -0.51
N GLN A 556 7.57 -1.69 -1.35
CA GLN A 556 6.70 -2.13 -2.42
C GLN A 556 7.46 -3.03 -3.41
N GLY A 557 8.66 -2.65 -3.82
CA GLY A 557 9.51 -3.44 -4.69
C GLY A 557 9.95 -4.78 -4.08
N LEU A 558 10.39 -4.77 -2.81
CA LEU A 558 10.82 -6.00 -2.10
C LEU A 558 9.66 -6.95 -1.79
N ALA A 559 8.49 -6.43 -1.44
CA ALA A 559 7.29 -7.24 -1.27
C ALA A 559 6.89 -7.93 -2.58
N ALA A 560 6.98 -7.21 -3.72
CA ALA A 560 6.75 -7.79 -5.04
C ALA A 560 7.72 -8.94 -5.36
N LEU A 561 9.00 -8.79 -5.03
CA LEU A 561 10.02 -9.84 -5.21
C LEU A 561 9.77 -11.04 -4.28
N GLY A 562 9.43 -10.81 -3.01
CA GLY A 562 9.10 -11.86 -2.05
C GLY A 562 7.85 -12.65 -2.44
N ILE A 563 6.81 -11.97 -2.94
CA ILE A 563 5.58 -12.58 -3.44
C ILE A 563 5.87 -13.38 -4.72
N ALA A 564 6.65 -12.84 -5.66
CA ALA A 564 7.04 -13.54 -6.87
C ALA A 564 7.82 -14.83 -6.56
N ALA A 565 8.74 -14.78 -5.59
CA ALA A 565 9.47 -15.95 -5.09
C ALA A 565 8.54 -16.95 -4.39
N GLY A 566 7.60 -16.49 -3.57
CA GLY A 566 6.58 -17.31 -2.90
C GLY A 566 5.65 -18.00 -3.87
N VAL A 567 5.18 -17.29 -4.90
CA VAL A 567 4.35 -17.84 -5.98
C VAL A 567 5.13 -18.87 -6.81
N ALA A 568 6.41 -18.60 -7.10
CA ALA A 568 7.27 -19.55 -7.79
C ALA A 568 7.54 -20.82 -6.96
N LEU A 569 7.71 -20.70 -5.65
CA LEU A 569 7.85 -21.82 -4.72
C LEU A 569 6.56 -22.63 -4.59
N LEU A 570 5.41 -21.97 -4.49
CA LEU A 570 4.08 -22.61 -4.47
C LEU A 570 3.79 -23.33 -5.79
N ALA A 571 4.04 -22.69 -6.92
CA ALA A 571 3.92 -23.31 -8.24
C ALA A 571 4.84 -24.52 -8.39
N SER A 572 6.08 -24.45 -7.87
CA SER A 572 7.04 -25.56 -7.86
C SER A 572 6.63 -26.70 -6.92
N ALA A 573 5.98 -26.39 -5.80
CA ALA A 573 5.45 -27.38 -4.85
C ALA A 573 4.22 -28.10 -5.41
N VAL A 574 3.33 -27.36 -6.07
CA VAL A 574 2.15 -27.90 -6.77
C VAL A 574 2.57 -28.78 -7.94
N ALA A 575 3.54 -28.33 -8.75
CA ALA A 575 4.09 -29.14 -9.87
C ALA A 575 4.75 -30.45 -9.38
N ARG A 576 5.46 -30.41 -8.24
CA ARG A 576 6.04 -31.61 -7.59
C ARG A 576 4.99 -32.57 -7.04
N ARG A 577 3.85 -32.07 -6.57
CA ARG A 577 2.74 -32.88 -6.07
C ARG A 577 1.94 -33.51 -7.23
N ALA A 578 1.71 -32.77 -8.31
CA ALA A 578 1.07 -33.27 -9.53
C ALA A 578 1.90 -34.37 -10.23
N GLY A 579 3.23 -34.25 -10.19
CA GLY A 579 4.15 -35.27 -10.74
C GLY A 579 4.20 -36.58 -9.93
N ARG A 580 3.70 -36.61 -8.70
CA ARG A 580 3.62 -37.82 -7.86
C ARG A 580 2.29 -38.59 -7.95
N SER A 581 1.26 -38.01 -8.53
CA SER A 581 -0.06 -38.65 -8.70
C SER A 581 -0.35 -39.13 -10.13
N GLY A 582 0.64 -39.08 -11.02
CA GLY A 582 0.46 -39.44 -12.44
C GLY A 582 1.45 -40.52 -12.89
N GLN A 583 1.34 -41.75 -12.41
CA GLN A 583 1.76 -42.92 -13.22
C GLN A 583 0.66 -43.20 -14.23
N GLY A 584 0.95 -42.84 -15.48
CA GLY A 584 0.15 -43.23 -16.65
C GLY A 584 -0.30 -42.05 -17.49
N VAL A 585 0.53 -41.56 -18.37
CA VAL A 585 0.35 -41.28 -19.79
C VAL A 585 1.67 -40.71 -20.34
N GLY A 586 2.26 -41.42 -21.29
CA GLY A 586 3.54 -41.10 -21.86
C GLY A 586 3.52 -39.89 -22.79
N LYS A 587 4.71 -39.36 -23.00
CA LYS A 587 5.16 -38.43 -24.05
C LYS A 587 4.76 -36.96 -23.88
N TYR A 588 5.53 -36.29 -23.03
CA TYR A 588 6.09 -34.95 -23.31
C TYR A 588 7.39 -34.78 -22.51
N LYS A 589 8.44 -35.47 -22.93
CA LYS A 589 9.85 -35.16 -22.58
C LYS A 589 10.41 -34.23 -23.65
N GLN A 590 11.08 -33.22 -23.15
CA GLN A 590 11.87 -32.15 -23.80
C GLN A 590 11.11 -30.82 -23.86
N VAL A 591 11.42 -29.91 -22.91
CA VAL A 591 12.41 -28.84 -22.98
C VAL A 591 12.52 -28.19 -21.61
N LEU A 592 13.52 -28.53 -20.82
CA LEU A 592 13.99 -27.68 -19.71
C LEU A 592 15.45 -27.32 -20.01
N PRO A 593 15.82 -26.04 -20.15
CA PRO A 593 17.19 -25.65 -20.40
C PRO A 593 18.05 -25.69 -19.12
N ARG A 594 19.22 -26.29 -19.31
CA ARG A 594 20.36 -26.25 -18.40
C ARG A 594 20.77 -24.82 -18.06
N GLN A 595 20.37 -24.32 -16.90
CA GLN A 595 20.92 -23.07 -16.34
C GLN A 595 21.13 -23.11 -14.81
N ILE A 596 21.14 -24.31 -14.18
CA ILE A 596 21.50 -24.43 -12.73
C ILE A 596 22.98 -24.81 -12.55
N THR A 597 23.73 -25.06 -13.63
CA THR A 597 25.14 -25.49 -13.53
C THR A 597 26.13 -24.33 -13.47
N ALA A 598 25.73 -23.09 -13.76
CA ALA A 598 26.64 -21.92 -13.72
C ALA A 598 26.86 -21.37 -12.29
N ALA A 599 25.87 -21.50 -11.40
CA ALA A 599 25.99 -20.99 -10.03
C ALA A 599 26.89 -21.86 -9.13
N ARG A 600 27.12 -23.12 -9.47
CA ARG A 600 28.02 -24.00 -8.71
C ARG A 600 29.50 -23.91 -9.10
N ARG A 601 29.83 -23.31 -10.23
CA ARG A 601 31.22 -23.08 -10.65
C ARG A 601 31.83 -21.78 -10.11
N LEU A 602 31.05 -20.79 -9.78
CA LEU A 602 31.54 -19.52 -9.18
C LEU A 602 31.84 -19.60 -7.67
N ALA A 603 31.33 -20.63 -6.98
CA ALA A 603 31.60 -20.84 -5.56
C ALA A 603 32.89 -21.69 -5.29
N ARG A 604 33.51 -22.25 -6.31
CA ARG A 604 34.70 -23.12 -6.16
C ARG A 604 36.04 -22.44 -6.48
N ASN A 605 36.05 -21.24 -7.06
CA ASN A 605 37.30 -20.54 -7.46
C ASN A 605 37.66 -19.36 -6.52
N ARG A 606 37.26 -19.39 -5.25
CA ARG A 606 37.77 -18.46 -4.22
C ARG A 606 38.30 -19.21 -2.98
N ARG A 607 39.07 -20.25 -3.22
CA ARG A 607 40.00 -20.82 -2.24
C ARG A 607 41.21 -21.34 -3.02
N VAL A 608 42.13 -20.46 -3.30
CA VAL A 608 43.59 -20.61 -3.28
C VAL A 608 44.13 -19.19 -3.03
#